data_63b20ed66242308b6223546d85fd860e
#
_entry.id   63b20ed66242308b6223546d85fd860e
#
_cell.length_a   1.000
_cell.length_b   1.000
_cell.length_c   1.000
_cell.angle_alpha   90.00
_cell.angle_beta   90.00
_cell.angle_gamma   90.00
#
_symmetry.space_group_name_H-M   'P 1'
#
loop_
_entity.id
_entity.type
_entity.pdbx_description
1 polymer ?
#
loop_
_entity_poly.entity_id
_entity_poly.type
_entity_poly.pdbx_seq_one_letter_code
_entity_poly.pdbx_strand_id
1 'polypeptide(L)'
;WRVGYMAIHDPTDKLIEIRDALERLLRSRLCASTPAQYGYLAGLKGDSSWMEDYLNMIIKHNNLCLNHINKIDGISVQPPRGAFYMFVRITHEYWKNNDKEFVLRLLNDKHVLVVHGSGFSAQYGKGHFRMVFLPSEKILTNALTRIDEFLQQPIN
;
A
#
# COMPACT_ATOMS: atom_id res chain seq x y z
N TRP A 1 -7.16 -11.76 9.74
CA TRP A 1 -7.22 -13.24 9.93
C TRP A 1 -7.04 -14.03 8.63
N ARG A 2 -6.74 -13.36 7.53
CA ARG A 2 -6.38 -13.98 6.25
C ARG A 2 -7.49 -14.88 5.67
N VAL A 3 -8.73 -14.44 5.77
CA VAL A 3 -9.89 -15.06 5.14
C VAL A 3 -10.48 -14.11 4.10
N GLY A 4 -10.95 -14.66 3.00
CA GLY A 4 -11.63 -13.94 1.94
C GLY A 4 -12.54 -14.88 1.16
N TYR A 5 -13.31 -14.35 0.22
CA TYR A 5 -14.12 -15.14 -0.69
C TYR A 5 -13.87 -14.73 -2.14
N MET A 6 -14.17 -15.64 -3.04
CA MET A 6 -14.20 -15.39 -4.47
C MET A 6 -15.59 -15.76 -5.00
N ALA A 7 -16.23 -14.85 -5.71
CA ALA A 7 -17.46 -15.10 -6.45
C ALA A 7 -17.14 -15.17 -7.94
N ILE A 8 -17.59 -16.22 -8.61
CA ILE A 8 -17.40 -16.43 -10.06
C ILE A 8 -18.77 -16.44 -10.70
N HIS A 9 -19.01 -15.49 -11.62
CA HIS A 9 -20.20 -15.46 -12.48
C HIS A 9 -19.82 -15.96 -13.87
N ASP A 10 -20.29 -17.15 -14.23
CA ASP A 10 -19.99 -17.80 -15.50
C ASP A 10 -21.22 -18.49 -16.08
N PRO A 11 -22.18 -17.71 -16.63
CA PRO A 11 -23.43 -18.25 -17.16
C PRO A 11 -23.28 -19.06 -18.45
N THR A 12 -22.08 -19.07 -19.03
CA THR A 12 -21.81 -19.72 -20.34
C THR A 12 -20.73 -20.80 -20.25
N ASP A 13 -20.34 -21.19 -19.05
CA ASP A 13 -19.32 -22.22 -18.74
C ASP A 13 -17.96 -22.02 -19.45
N LYS A 14 -17.61 -20.75 -19.78
CA LYS A 14 -16.33 -20.42 -20.41
C LYS A 14 -15.15 -20.45 -19.44
N LEU A 15 -15.40 -20.49 -18.15
CA LEU A 15 -14.39 -20.47 -17.10
C LEU A 15 -14.21 -21.83 -16.40
N ILE A 16 -14.72 -22.92 -16.99
CA ILE A 16 -14.64 -24.27 -16.39
C ILE A 16 -13.20 -24.64 -16.04
N GLU A 17 -12.26 -24.49 -16.98
CA GLU A 17 -10.86 -24.82 -16.76
C GLU A 17 -10.21 -23.99 -15.65
N ILE A 18 -10.58 -22.70 -15.57
CA ILE A 18 -10.11 -21.81 -14.51
C ILE A 18 -10.69 -22.22 -13.15
N ARG A 19 -11.97 -22.56 -13.09
CA ARG A 19 -12.62 -23.08 -11.86
C ARG A 19 -11.94 -24.33 -11.38
N ASP A 20 -11.71 -25.33 -12.25
CA ASP A 20 -11.02 -26.56 -11.93
C ASP A 20 -9.57 -26.32 -11.45
N ALA A 21 -8.88 -25.38 -12.06
CA ALA A 21 -7.53 -25.00 -11.63
C ALA A 21 -7.54 -24.36 -10.23
N LEU A 22 -8.49 -23.47 -9.97
CA LEU A 22 -8.68 -22.84 -8.65
C LEU A 22 -9.01 -23.87 -7.57
N GLU A 23 -9.91 -24.84 -7.85
CA GLU A 23 -10.22 -25.93 -6.90
C GLU A 23 -8.99 -26.77 -6.57
N ARG A 24 -8.17 -27.10 -7.57
CA ARG A 24 -6.90 -27.81 -7.33
C ARG A 24 -5.93 -27.01 -6.46
N LEU A 25 -5.82 -25.70 -6.67
CA LEU A 25 -5.01 -24.83 -5.84
C LEU A 25 -5.53 -24.75 -4.41
N LEU A 26 -6.85 -24.64 -4.24
CA LEU A 26 -7.47 -24.60 -2.91
C LEU A 26 -7.25 -25.89 -2.12
N ARG A 27 -7.27 -27.05 -2.78
CA ARG A 27 -7.00 -28.37 -2.15
C ARG A 27 -5.59 -28.47 -1.56
N SER A 28 -4.61 -27.74 -2.09
CA SER A 28 -3.26 -27.73 -1.54
C SER A 28 -3.20 -27.12 -0.13
N ARG A 29 -4.17 -26.28 0.24
CA ARG A 29 -4.31 -25.67 1.57
C ARG A 29 -5.41 -26.30 2.44
N LEU A 30 -6.23 -27.19 1.89
CA LEU A 30 -7.38 -27.85 2.50
C LEU A 30 -8.57 -26.89 2.71
N CYS A 31 -8.55 -26.03 3.73
CA CYS A 31 -9.65 -25.11 4.02
C CYS A 31 -9.16 -23.83 4.67
N ALA A 32 -9.98 -22.78 4.62
CA ALA A 32 -9.80 -21.60 5.45
C ALA A 32 -10.12 -21.93 6.92
N SER A 33 -9.48 -21.23 7.85
CA SER A 33 -9.69 -21.40 9.30
C SER A 33 -11.17 -21.23 9.65
N THR A 34 -11.78 -22.23 10.26
CA THR A 34 -13.21 -22.23 10.65
C THR A 34 -13.55 -21.02 11.55
N PRO A 35 -12.80 -20.73 12.64
CA PRO A 35 -13.08 -19.52 13.44
C PRO A 35 -13.04 -18.23 12.61
N ALA A 36 -12.11 -18.12 11.64
CA ALA A 36 -12.02 -16.96 10.77
C ALA A 36 -13.23 -16.82 9.84
N GLN A 37 -13.81 -17.95 9.36
CA GLN A 37 -15.03 -17.93 8.55
C GLN A 37 -16.23 -17.41 9.34
N TYR A 38 -16.41 -17.85 10.61
CA TYR A 38 -17.46 -17.33 11.48
C TYR A 38 -17.28 -15.84 11.79
N GLY A 39 -16.06 -15.40 12.09
CA GLY A 39 -15.75 -13.99 12.28
C GLY A 39 -16.02 -13.14 11.04
N TYR A 40 -15.66 -13.66 9.86
CA TYR A 40 -15.93 -13.00 8.58
C TYR A 40 -17.44 -12.88 8.30
N LEU A 41 -18.20 -13.95 8.53
CA LEU A 41 -19.65 -13.95 8.40
C LEU A 41 -20.30 -12.94 9.35
N ALA A 42 -19.85 -12.88 10.61
CA ALA A 42 -20.33 -11.91 11.58
C ALA A 42 -20.03 -10.46 11.12
N GLY A 43 -18.84 -10.22 10.59
CA GLY A 43 -18.46 -8.90 10.04
C GLY A 43 -19.31 -8.49 8.81
N LEU A 44 -19.68 -9.45 7.95
CA LEU A 44 -20.54 -9.18 6.80
C LEU A 44 -22.01 -8.90 7.15
N LYS A 45 -22.52 -9.51 8.24
CA LYS A 45 -23.90 -9.40 8.70
C LYS A 45 -24.11 -8.36 9.81
N GLY A 46 -23.05 -7.97 10.47
CA GLY A 46 -23.08 -7.08 11.63
C GLY A 46 -23.16 -5.60 11.25
N ASP A 47 -23.18 -4.77 12.26
CA ASP A 47 -23.09 -3.32 12.11
C ASP A 47 -21.72 -2.93 11.50
N SER A 48 -21.75 -2.04 10.53
CA SER A 48 -20.57 -1.52 9.82
C SER A 48 -20.19 -0.10 10.23
N SER A 49 -20.81 0.48 11.26
CA SER A 49 -20.57 1.86 11.70
C SER A 49 -19.09 2.13 12.06
N TRP A 50 -18.39 1.13 12.60
CA TRP A 50 -16.95 1.22 12.87
C TRP A 50 -16.11 1.52 11.62
N MET A 51 -16.61 1.19 10.43
CA MET A 51 -15.93 1.48 9.17
C MET A 51 -15.94 2.98 8.85
N GLU A 52 -16.94 3.71 9.28
CA GLU A 52 -17.05 5.16 9.05
C GLU A 52 -15.93 5.91 9.77
N ASP A 53 -15.71 5.60 11.05
CA ASP A 53 -14.63 6.18 11.85
C ASP A 53 -13.26 5.85 11.24
N TYR A 54 -13.09 4.59 10.85
CA TYR A 54 -11.86 4.14 10.20
C TYR A 54 -11.64 4.84 8.85
N LEU A 55 -12.67 4.98 8.03
CA LEU A 55 -12.60 5.68 6.75
C LEU A 55 -12.26 7.16 6.94
N ASN A 56 -12.88 7.83 7.91
CA ASN A 56 -12.61 9.22 8.23
C ASN A 56 -11.14 9.41 8.66
N MET A 57 -10.61 8.50 9.47
CA MET A 57 -9.18 8.49 9.83
C MET A 57 -8.29 8.34 8.59
N ILE A 58 -8.60 7.40 7.69
CA ILE A 58 -7.86 7.17 6.45
C ILE A 58 -7.87 8.42 5.56
N ILE A 59 -9.02 9.06 5.38
CA ILE A 59 -9.16 10.30 4.61
C ILE A 59 -8.31 11.42 5.21
N LYS A 60 -8.35 11.57 6.54
CA LYS A 60 -7.56 12.59 7.24
C LYS A 60 -6.06 12.38 7.06
N HIS A 61 -5.58 11.15 7.22
CA HIS A 61 -4.18 10.80 7.02
C HIS A 61 -3.73 10.97 5.55
N ASN A 62 -4.60 10.60 4.61
CA ASN A 62 -4.35 10.82 3.19
C ASN A 62 -4.13 12.31 2.89
N ASN A 63 -5.05 13.18 3.35
CA ASN A 63 -4.96 14.61 3.13
C ASN A 63 -3.72 15.22 3.79
N LEU A 64 -3.38 14.77 5.01
CA LEU A 64 -2.15 15.18 5.70
C LEU A 64 -0.92 14.84 4.86
N CYS A 65 -0.81 13.61 4.39
CA CYS A 65 0.33 13.17 3.58
C CYS A 65 0.41 13.91 2.25
N LEU A 66 -0.71 14.11 1.54
CA LEU A 66 -0.76 14.87 0.28
C LEU A 66 -0.28 16.32 0.49
N ASN A 67 -0.76 16.98 1.55
CA ASN A 67 -0.38 18.34 1.87
C ASN A 67 1.12 18.50 2.21
N HIS A 68 1.72 17.47 2.81
CA HIS A 68 3.16 17.44 3.08
C HIS A 68 3.96 17.12 1.81
N ILE A 69 3.63 16.06 1.08
CA ILE A 69 4.37 15.62 -0.11
C ILE A 69 4.41 16.72 -1.18
N ASN A 70 3.32 17.46 -1.35
CA ASN A 70 3.23 18.56 -2.32
C ASN A 70 4.16 19.76 -2.00
N LYS A 71 4.78 19.78 -0.81
CA LYS A 71 5.73 20.81 -0.38
C LYS A 71 7.18 20.32 -0.40
N ILE A 72 7.41 19.05 -0.66
CA ILE A 72 8.74 18.43 -0.67
C ILE A 72 9.27 18.43 -2.10
N ASP A 73 10.36 19.12 -2.34
CA ASP A 73 11.03 19.08 -3.63
C ASP A 73 11.67 17.70 -3.87
N GLY A 74 11.62 17.23 -5.11
CA GLY A 74 12.21 15.95 -5.48
C GLY A 74 11.29 14.73 -5.38
N ILE A 75 10.04 14.90 -4.98
CA ILE A 75 8.99 13.86 -5.02
C ILE A 75 7.66 14.42 -5.51
N SER A 76 6.79 13.53 -5.99
CA SER A 76 5.41 13.86 -6.36
C SER A 76 4.50 12.65 -6.16
N VAL A 77 3.19 12.86 -6.01
CA VAL A 77 2.24 11.77 -5.84
C VAL A 77 0.93 12.06 -6.55
N GLN A 78 0.35 11.03 -7.16
CA GLN A 78 -1.05 11.06 -7.58
C GLN A 78 -1.93 10.72 -6.37
N PRO A 79 -2.99 11.51 -6.08
CA PRO A 79 -3.89 11.22 -4.97
C PRO A 79 -4.47 9.80 -5.09
N PRO A 80 -4.30 8.93 -4.07
CA PRO A 80 -4.88 7.60 -4.11
C PRO A 80 -6.40 7.68 -4.01
N ARG A 81 -7.11 6.83 -4.77
CA ARG A 81 -8.57 6.75 -4.77
C ARG A 81 -9.11 5.65 -3.85
N GLY A 82 -8.25 4.94 -3.15
CA GLY A 82 -8.62 3.84 -2.25
C GLY A 82 -7.42 3.26 -1.55
N ALA A 83 -7.65 2.25 -0.71
CA ALA A 83 -6.66 1.64 0.16
C ALA A 83 -6.01 2.65 1.13
N PHE A 84 -4.84 2.32 1.65
CA PHE A 84 -4.07 3.12 2.61
C PHE A 84 -2.59 3.23 2.19
N TYR A 85 -2.34 3.20 0.88
CA TYR A 85 -1.01 3.30 0.28
C TYR A 85 -0.91 4.52 -0.62
N MET A 86 0.24 5.17 -0.60
CA MET A 86 0.66 6.14 -1.60
C MET A 86 1.82 5.56 -2.42
N PHE A 87 1.76 5.73 -3.73
CA PHE A 87 2.83 5.37 -4.64
C PHE A 87 3.48 6.67 -5.11
N VAL A 88 4.54 7.05 -4.41
CA VAL A 88 5.21 8.34 -4.56
C VAL A 88 6.28 8.23 -5.63
N ARG A 89 6.26 9.13 -6.60
CA ARG A 89 7.27 9.25 -7.64
C ARG A 89 8.44 10.06 -7.13
N ILE A 90 9.66 9.59 -7.35
CA ILE A 90 10.90 10.29 -7.10
C ILE A 90 11.21 11.12 -8.34
N THR A 91 11.25 12.43 -8.20
CA THR A 91 11.58 13.38 -9.27
C THR A 91 12.97 13.99 -9.12
N HIS A 92 13.62 13.78 -7.97
CA HIS A 92 14.98 14.22 -7.68
C HIS A 92 15.99 13.60 -8.67
N GLU A 93 16.81 14.42 -9.32
CA GLU A 93 17.67 14.03 -10.45
C GLU A 93 18.53 12.79 -10.21
N TYR A 94 19.16 12.71 -9.05
CA TYR A 94 20.02 11.57 -8.71
C TYR A 94 19.19 10.30 -8.40
N TRP A 95 18.08 10.44 -7.67
CA TRP A 95 17.32 9.31 -7.13
C TRP A 95 16.26 8.74 -8.07
N LYS A 96 15.81 9.48 -9.08
CA LYS A 96 14.71 9.11 -9.98
C LYS A 96 14.88 7.77 -10.70
N ASN A 97 16.12 7.29 -10.82
CA ASN A 97 16.44 6.01 -11.46
C ASN A 97 16.94 4.94 -10.47
N ASN A 98 17.09 5.28 -9.20
CA ASN A 98 17.73 4.47 -8.16
C ASN A 98 16.81 4.28 -6.95
N ASP A 99 15.52 3.94 -7.18
CA ASP A 99 14.49 3.81 -6.14
C ASP A 99 14.86 2.81 -5.04
N LYS A 100 15.55 1.72 -5.37
CA LYS A 100 16.00 0.74 -4.39
C LYS A 100 17.09 1.31 -3.46
N GLU A 101 18.08 2.00 -4.01
CA GLU A 101 19.13 2.64 -3.23
C GLU A 101 18.57 3.79 -2.39
N PHE A 102 17.66 4.60 -2.97
CA PHE A 102 16.93 5.64 -2.25
C PHE A 102 16.28 5.09 -0.98
N VAL A 103 15.51 4.01 -1.08
CA VAL A 103 14.82 3.39 0.06
C VAL A 103 15.79 2.86 1.11
N LEU A 104 16.89 2.21 0.68
CA LEU A 104 17.88 1.67 1.60
C LEU A 104 18.63 2.77 2.36
N ARG A 105 19.03 3.84 1.66
CA ARG A 105 19.70 4.97 2.31
C ARG A 105 18.75 5.76 3.20
N LEU A 106 17.51 5.98 2.77
CA LEU A 106 16.48 6.62 3.62
C LEU A 106 16.26 5.83 4.93
N LEU A 107 16.24 4.50 4.85
CA LEU A 107 16.14 3.65 6.03
C LEU A 107 17.38 3.78 6.95
N ASN A 108 18.58 3.71 6.39
CA ASN A 108 19.81 3.76 7.16
C ASN A 108 20.07 5.14 7.78
N ASP A 109 19.87 6.21 7.00
CA ASP A 109 20.28 7.55 7.40
C ASP A 109 19.18 8.30 8.17
N LYS A 110 17.91 7.99 7.88
CA LYS A 110 16.75 8.70 8.45
C LYS A 110 15.77 7.80 9.21
N HIS A 111 15.99 6.48 9.23
CA HIS A 111 15.15 5.49 9.91
C HIS A 111 13.68 5.53 9.46
N VAL A 112 13.46 5.78 8.17
CA VAL A 112 12.15 5.76 7.54
C VAL A 112 12.06 4.57 6.59
N LEU A 113 11.17 3.61 6.91
CA LEU A 113 10.94 2.41 6.12
C LEU A 113 9.81 2.64 5.11
N VAL A 114 10.16 2.57 3.84
CA VAL A 114 9.23 2.53 2.71
C VAL A 114 9.62 1.38 1.77
N VAL A 115 8.85 1.12 0.73
CA VAL A 115 9.14 -0.01 -0.18
C VAL A 115 9.42 0.54 -1.58
N HIS A 116 10.53 0.12 -2.19
CA HIS A 116 10.91 0.57 -3.53
C HIS A 116 9.92 0.10 -4.59
N GLY A 117 9.59 0.96 -5.54
CA GLY A 117 8.57 0.72 -6.54
C GLY A 117 8.94 -0.34 -7.56
N SER A 118 10.22 -0.45 -7.93
CA SER A 118 10.72 -1.48 -8.85
C SER A 118 10.47 -2.92 -8.36
N GLY A 119 10.24 -3.12 -7.06
CA GLY A 119 9.81 -4.40 -6.49
C GLY A 119 8.37 -4.80 -6.83
N PHE A 120 7.54 -3.85 -7.27
CA PHE A 120 6.16 -4.12 -7.72
C PHE A 120 6.07 -4.27 -9.24
N SER A 121 6.85 -3.49 -9.98
CA SER A 121 6.90 -3.54 -11.44
C SER A 121 8.23 -2.97 -11.93
N ALA A 122 8.96 -3.74 -12.73
CA ALA A 122 10.20 -3.29 -13.36
C ALA A 122 9.96 -2.14 -14.36
N GLN A 123 8.79 -2.12 -15.00
CA GLN A 123 8.44 -1.12 -16.02
C GLN A 123 7.84 0.15 -15.41
N TYR A 124 6.86 0.01 -14.50
CA TYR A 124 6.06 1.13 -13.99
C TYR A 124 6.40 1.53 -12.56
N GLY A 125 7.11 0.67 -11.83
CA GLY A 125 7.49 0.93 -10.44
C GLY A 125 8.82 1.64 -10.29
N LYS A 126 9.70 1.58 -11.29
CA LYS A 126 11.01 2.24 -11.26
C LYS A 126 10.85 3.74 -11.00
N GLY A 127 11.71 4.28 -10.14
CA GLY A 127 11.66 5.69 -9.75
C GLY A 127 10.49 6.05 -8.82
N HIS A 128 9.93 5.06 -8.13
CA HIS A 128 8.85 5.25 -7.16
C HIS A 128 9.18 4.57 -5.83
N PHE A 129 8.49 4.97 -4.78
CA PHE A 129 8.38 4.19 -3.55
C PHE A 129 6.94 4.15 -3.05
N ARG A 130 6.60 3.07 -2.35
CA ARG A 130 5.31 2.92 -1.71
C ARG A 130 5.42 3.21 -0.22
N MET A 131 4.59 4.10 0.28
CA MET A 131 4.40 4.35 1.70
C MET A 131 3.00 3.98 2.16
N VAL A 132 2.86 3.71 3.47
CA VAL A 132 1.60 3.43 4.15
C VAL A 132 1.24 4.64 5.01
N PHE A 133 -0.01 5.08 4.97
CA PHE A 133 -0.47 6.21 5.78
C PHE A 133 -1.44 5.81 6.92
N LEU A 134 -1.25 4.58 7.48
CA LEU A 134 -1.97 4.10 8.67
C LEU A 134 -1.43 4.62 10.01
N PRO A 135 -0.12 4.88 10.17
CA PRO A 135 0.41 5.39 11.45
C PRO A 135 -0.23 6.71 11.87
N SER A 136 -0.10 7.05 13.16
CA SER A 136 -0.62 8.31 13.69
C SER A 136 -0.05 9.54 12.96
N GLU A 137 -0.80 10.64 12.94
CA GLU A 137 -0.41 11.90 12.29
C GLU A 137 0.99 12.37 12.71
N LYS A 138 1.33 12.21 14.00
CA LYS A 138 2.66 12.55 14.53
C LYS A 138 3.76 11.74 13.85
N ILE A 139 3.55 10.43 13.67
CA ILE A 139 4.52 9.53 13.02
C ILE A 139 4.63 9.88 11.54
N LEU A 140 3.50 10.09 10.86
CA LEU A 140 3.46 10.46 9.44
C LEU A 140 4.17 11.78 9.18
N THR A 141 3.87 12.81 9.96
CA THR A 141 4.52 14.13 9.85
C THR A 141 6.03 14.02 10.07
N ASN A 142 6.46 13.30 11.11
CA ASN A 142 7.89 13.10 11.39
C ASN A 142 8.59 12.35 10.26
N ALA A 143 7.97 11.29 9.71
CA ALA A 143 8.55 10.55 8.59
C ALA A 143 8.67 11.41 7.34
N LEU A 144 7.67 12.21 7.01
CA LEU A 144 7.68 13.10 5.85
C LEU A 144 8.72 14.23 6.00
N THR A 145 8.87 14.79 7.19
CA THR A 145 9.96 15.75 7.49
C THR A 145 11.33 15.13 7.27
N ARG A 146 11.54 13.88 7.71
CA ARG A 146 12.82 13.18 7.49
C ARG A 146 13.07 12.84 6.02
N ILE A 147 12.02 12.58 5.24
CA ILE A 147 12.15 12.39 3.78
C ILE A 147 12.59 13.70 3.13
N ASP A 148 11.99 14.83 3.51
CA ASP A 148 12.37 16.15 3.03
C ASP A 148 13.84 16.47 3.35
N GLU A 149 14.23 16.32 4.62
CA GLU A 149 15.63 16.48 5.04
C GLU A 149 16.61 15.58 4.28
N PHE A 150 16.20 14.34 3.96
CA PHE A 150 17.04 13.40 3.21
C PHE A 150 17.27 13.88 1.78
N LEU A 151 16.23 14.40 1.13
CA LEU A 151 16.29 14.91 -0.23
C LEU A 151 17.11 16.20 -0.36
N GLN A 152 17.21 17.00 0.71
CA GLN A 152 17.99 18.24 0.76
C GLN A 152 19.48 17.99 1.09
N GLN A 153 19.86 16.77 1.48
CA GLN A 153 21.26 16.48 1.81
C GLN A 153 22.15 16.45 0.56
N PRO A 154 23.38 16.95 0.64
CA PRO A 154 24.35 16.75 -0.44
C PRO A 154 24.60 15.25 -0.65
N ILE A 155 24.65 14.85 -1.91
CA ILE A 155 24.91 13.45 -2.29
C ILE A 155 26.42 13.23 -2.23
N ASN A 156 26.86 12.50 -1.24
CA ASN A 156 28.24 12.07 -1.07
C ASN A 156 28.46 10.69 -1.68
#